data_110bd6dc5169d334cccfd49b923ab211
#
_entry.id   110bd6dc5169d334cccfd49b923ab211
#
_cell.length_a   1.000
_cell.length_b   1.000
_cell.length_c   1.000
_cell.angle_alpha   90.00
_cell.angle_beta   90.00
_cell.angle_gamma   90.00
#
_symmetry.space_group_name_H-M   'P 1'
#
loop_
_entity.id
_entity.type
_entity.pdbx_description
1 polymer ?
#
loop_
_entity_poly.entity_id
_entity_poly.type
_entity_poly.pdbx_seq_one_letter_code
_entity_poly.pdbx_strand_id
1 'polypeptide(L)'
;LSNAVSYEVVVAKAFATNCWILSAPGSDQALIVDPGIGDPSLHQAILERCASLKLHPVAVFITHGHLDHMFSVEPLCSCEKIPALIHSSDRALLANPERALSRSTASLIPAGMTFSEPEEIIELSDGLQLEIAGLNLIFHHAPGHTPGSTLALVESQLLLSGDVLFAGSIGRTDLPLGSLSDMERSLREKIIPLPDHLRVLPGHGKTSTIGAEREGNPYLRAAMEGRLG
;
A
#
# COMPACT_ATOMS: atom_id res chain seq x y z
N LEU A 1 8.79 15.15 23.81
CA LEU A 1 7.75 14.56 22.95
C LEU A 1 8.45 13.71 21.90
N SER A 2 8.04 12.44 21.73
CA SER A 2 8.60 11.56 20.69
C SER A 2 8.28 12.14 19.32
N ASN A 3 9.29 12.29 18.45
CA ASN A 3 9.10 12.66 17.03
C ASN A 3 8.75 11.45 16.16
N ALA A 4 8.35 10.32 16.78
CA ALA A 4 8.04 9.10 16.05
C ALA A 4 6.64 9.18 15.41
N VAL A 5 6.56 8.77 14.16
CA VAL A 5 5.27 8.59 13.45
C VAL A 5 4.42 7.57 14.21
N SER A 6 3.16 7.91 14.46
CA SER A 6 2.20 6.98 15.02
C SER A 6 1.59 6.16 13.88
N TYR A 7 1.47 4.85 14.07
CA TYR A 7 0.80 3.98 13.12
C TYR A 7 0.03 2.87 13.82
N GLU A 8 -1.11 2.52 13.23
CA GLU A 8 -2.01 1.45 13.67
C GLU A 8 -2.38 0.59 12.47
N VAL A 9 -2.83 -0.62 12.72
CA VAL A 9 -3.25 -1.54 11.65
C VAL A 9 -4.67 -2.03 11.89
N VAL A 10 -5.48 -2.01 10.84
CA VAL A 10 -6.76 -2.72 10.75
C VAL A 10 -6.59 -3.82 9.72
N VAL A 11 -6.52 -5.08 10.18
CA VAL A 11 -6.32 -6.21 9.27
C VAL A 11 -7.66 -6.60 8.65
N ALA A 12 -7.74 -6.55 7.32
CA ALA A 12 -8.89 -7.01 6.56
C ALA A 12 -9.04 -8.55 6.70
N LYS A 13 -10.25 -9.02 7.04
CA LYS A 13 -10.48 -10.46 7.25
C LYS A 13 -10.26 -11.29 5.98
N ALA A 14 -10.69 -10.75 4.83
CA ALA A 14 -10.41 -11.35 3.53
C ALA A 14 -8.97 -11.01 3.12
N PHE A 15 -8.19 -11.99 2.68
CA PHE A 15 -6.79 -11.89 2.25
C PHE A 15 -5.78 -11.41 3.30
N ALA A 16 -6.22 -11.04 4.52
CA ALA A 16 -5.39 -10.54 5.61
C ALA A 16 -4.54 -9.32 5.21
N THR A 17 -5.10 -8.44 4.38
CA THR A 17 -4.46 -7.18 3.97
C THR A 17 -4.35 -6.23 5.15
N ASN A 18 -3.20 -5.63 5.33
CA ASN A 18 -2.94 -4.62 6.36
C ASN A 18 -3.41 -3.25 5.86
N CYS A 19 -4.50 -2.73 6.41
CA CYS A 19 -4.84 -1.33 6.27
C CYS A 19 -4.12 -0.54 7.36
N TRP A 20 -3.21 0.35 6.97
CA TRP A 20 -2.47 1.18 7.92
C TRP A 20 -3.14 2.53 8.14
N ILE A 21 -3.11 3.02 9.38
CA ILE A 21 -3.55 4.36 9.79
C ILE A 21 -2.33 5.07 10.34
N LEU A 22 -1.87 6.13 9.67
CA LEU A 22 -0.69 6.89 10.09
C LEU A 22 -1.08 8.31 10.50
N SER A 23 -0.40 8.83 11.52
CA SER A 23 -0.56 10.22 11.97
C SER A 23 0.75 10.82 12.46
N ALA A 24 0.93 12.11 12.27
CA ALA A 24 2.05 12.84 12.84
C ALA A 24 1.87 12.98 14.38
N PRO A 25 2.97 13.10 15.13
CA PRO A 25 2.89 13.33 16.58
C PRO A 25 2.06 14.57 16.93
N GLY A 26 0.98 14.38 17.70
CA GLY A 26 0.10 15.47 18.13
C GLY A 26 -0.90 15.96 17.06
N SER A 27 -0.93 15.36 15.90
CA SER A 27 -1.95 15.61 14.87
C SER A 27 -3.24 14.88 15.19
N ASP A 28 -4.37 15.48 14.79
CA ASP A 28 -5.69 14.83 14.76
C ASP A 28 -6.03 14.31 13.35
N GLN A 29 -5.12 14.43 12.39
CA GLN A 29 -5.28 13.96 11.02
C GLN A 29 -4.65 12.58 10.82
N ALA A 30 -5.23 11.79 9.92
CA ALA A 30 -4.72 10.48 9.56
C ALA A 30 -4.63 10.28 8.04
N LEU A 31 -3.54 9.65 7.61
CA LEU A 31 -3.41 9.02 6.31
C LEU A 31 -3.85 7.56 6.43
N ILE A 32 -4.78 7.13 5.58
CA ILE A 32 -5.21 5.74 5.46
C ILE A 32 -4.49 5.08 4.29
N VAL A 33 -4.00 3.85 4.47
CA VAL A 33 -3.26 3.13 3.43
C VAL A 33 -3.90 1.78 3.19
N ASP A 34 -4.17 1.46 1.93
CA ASP A 34 -4.71 0.18 1.46
C ASP A 34 -5.98 -0.27 2.20
N PRO A 35 -7.09 0.49 2.14
CA PRO A 35 -8.37 0.07 2.72
C PRO A 35 -9.00 -1.04 1.87
N GLY A 36 -8.66 -2.28 2.20
CA GLY A 36 -9.01 -3.48 1.44
C GLY A 36 -10.43 -4.01 1.69
N ILE A 37 -10.58 -5.34 1.59
CA ILE A 37 -11.88 -6.03 1.69
C ILE A 37 -12.25 -6.29 3.15
N GLY A 38 -13.40 -5.78 3.59
CA GLY A 38 -13.95 -6.03 4.92
C GLY A 38 -15.36 -6.64 4.89
N ASP A 39 -15.72 -7.37 5.95
CA ASP A 39 -17.04 -7.91 6.16
C ASP A 39 -17.58 -7.44 7.53
N PRO A 40 -18.73 -6.72 7.59
CA PRO A 40 -19.50 -6.25 6.43
C PRO A 40 -18.87 -5.09 5.69
N SER A 41 -17.97 -4.31 6.32
CA SER A 41 -17.40 -3.12 5.70
C SER A 41 -16.11 -2.69 6.41
N LEU A 42 -14.99 -2.69 5.70
CA LEU A 42 -13.72 -2.29 6.28
C LEU A 42 -13.67 -0.77 6.53
N HIS A 43 -14.32 0.06 5.69
CA HIS A 43 -14.32 1.50 5.88
C HIS A 43 -14.95 1.90 7.23
N GLN A 44 -16.01 1.22 7.69
CA GLN A 44 -16.60 1.48 9.01
C GLN A 44 -15.61 1.14 10.14
N ALA A 45 -14.95 -0.01 10.07
CA ALA A 45 -13.95 -0.40 11.07
C ALA A 45 -12.77 0.58 11.12
N ILE A 46 -12.35 1.11 9.96
CA ILE A 46 -11.32 2.15 9.88
C ILE A 46 -11.80 3.43 10.57
N LEU A 47 -13.02 3.90 10.26
CA LEU A 47 -13.59 5.11 10.87
C LEU A 47 -13.78 4.98 12.38
N GLU A 48 -14.26 3.84 12.85
CA GLU A 48 -14.37 3.53 14.28
C GLU A 48 -13.00 3.55 14.96
N ARG A 49 -11.97 2.96 14.30
CA ARG A 49 -10.60 3.01 14.82
C ARG A 49 -10.05 4.44 14.88
N CYS A 50 -10.21 5.22 13.82
CA CYS A 50 -9.84 6.63 13.79
C CYS A 50 -10.54 7.42 14.92
N ALA A 51 -11.85 7.25 15.06
CA ALA A 51 -12.61 7.92 16.12
C ALA A 51 -12.10 7.56 17.53
N SER A 52 -11.76 6.27 17.77
CA SER A 52 -11.20 5.82 19.05
C SER A 52 -9.85 6.47 19.38
N LEU A 53 -9.08 6.81 18.34
CA LEU A 53 -7.79 7.48 18.42
C LEU A 53 -7.92 9.02 18.38
N LYS A 54 -9.13 9.55 18.18
CA LYS A 54 -9.42 10.98 17.93
C LYS A 54 -8.72 11.52 16.69
N LEU A 55 -8.70 10.70 15.64
CA LEU A 55 -8.12 11.01 14.34
C LEU A 55 -9.22 11.19 13.29
N HIS A 56 -8.96 12.04 12.30
CA HIS A 56 -9.81 12.28 11.12
C HIS A 56 -9.04 11.89 9.86
N PRO A 57 -9.53 10.95 9.04
CA PRO A 57 -8.92 10.65 7.75
C PRO A 57 -8.90 11.90 6.86
N VAL A 58 -7.76 12.17 6.20
CA VAL A 58 -7.62 13.32 5.29
C VAL A 58 -7.21 12.90 3.88
N ALA A 59 -6.73 11.68 3.70
CA ALA A 59 -6.41 11.11 2.40
C ALA A 59 -6.31 9.58 2.48
N VAL A 60 -6.45 8.91 1.33
CA VAL A 60 -6.20 7.48 1.18
C VAL A 60 -5.03 7.29 0.22
N PHE A 61 -3.97 6.60 0.64
CA PHE A 61 -2.89 6.14 -0.22
C PHE A 61 -3.11 4.67 -0.59
N ILE A 62 -3.05 4.37 -1.88
CA ILE A 62 -3.19 3.03 -2.45
C ILE A 62 -1.84 2.63 -3.01
N THR A 63 -1.20 1.64 -2.41
CA THR A 63 0.13 1.19 -2.82
C THR A 63 0.10 0.58 -4.22
N HIS A 64 -1.01 -0.08 -4.57
CA HIS A 64 -1.25 -0.67 -5.89
C HIS A 64 -2.72 -1.03 -6.08
N GLY A 65 -3.14 -1.29 -7.32
CA GLY A 65 -4.55 -1.42 -7.70
C GLY A 65 -5.17 -2.82 -7.53
N HIS A 66 -4.59 -3.76 -6.76
CA HIS A 66 -5.24 -5.04 -6.50
C HIS A 66 -6.48 -4.86 -5.62
N LEU A 67 -7.49 -5.68 -5.88
CA LEU A 67 -8.82 -5.57 -5.27
C LEU A 67 -8.79 -5.60 -3.74
N ASP A 68 -7.95 -6.43 -3.16
CA ASP A 68 -7.83 -6.58 -1.71
C ASP A 68 -7.13 -5.40 -1.01
N HIS A 69 -6.52 -4.47 -1.76
CA HIS A 69 -5.96 -3.21 -1.27
C HIS A 69 -6.86 -2.00 -1.52
N MET A 70 -7.73 -2.07 -2.54
CA MET A 70 -8.50 -0.89 -2.98
C MET A 70 -10.03 -0.99 -2.77
N PHE A 71 -10.54 -2.14 -2.33
CA PHE A 71 -11.98 -2.42 -2.28
C PHE A 71 -12.81 -1.37 -1.52
N SER A 72 -12.31 -0.86 -0.41
CA SER A 72 -13.00 0.13 0.43
C SER A 72 -12.58 1.58 0.16
N VAL A 73 -11.78 1.82 -0.88
CA VAL A 73 -11.27 3.19 -1.21
C VAL A 73 -12.40 4.13 -1.55
N GLU A 74 -13.21 3.79 -2.56
CA GLU A 74 -14.30 4.66 -3.01
C GLU A 74 -15.32 4.93 -1.88
N PRO A 75 -15.85 3.92 -1.17
CA PRO A 75 -16.76 4.17 -0.05
C PRO A 75 -16.18 5.06 1.04
N LEU A 76 -14.89 4.90 1.37
CA LEU A 76 -14.22 5.71 2.39
C LEU A 76 -14.03 7.15 1.90
N CYS A 77 -13.52 7.33 0.67
CA CYS A 77 -13.30 8.65 0.10
C CYS A 77 -14.60 9.44 -0.07
N SER A 78 -15.67 8.80 -0.53
CA SER A 78 -16.98 9.42 -0.69
C SER A 78 -17.61 9.81 0.66
N CYS A 79 -17.46 8.96 1.70
CA CYS A 79 -17.96 9.23 3.04
C CYS A 79 -17.27 10.44 3.68
N GLU A 80 -15.96 10.48 3.62
CA GLU A 80 -15.14 11.49 4.29
C GLU A 80 -14.83 12.72 3.40
N LYS A 81 -15.14 12.64 2.10
CA LYS A 81 -14.84 13.67 1.08
C LYS A 81 -13.35 13.99 1.00
N ILE A 82 -12.55 12.94 0.91
CA ILE A 82 -11.09 12.98 0.89
C ILE A 82 -10.53 12.39 -0.41
N PRO A 83 -9.37 12.86 -0.88
CA PRO A 83 -8.74 12.34 -2.09
C PRO A 83 -8.16 10.94 -1.87
N ALA A 84 -8.05 10.19 -2.98
CA ALA A 84 -7.24 8.99 -3.08
C ALA A 84 -5.97 9.25 -3.89
N LEU A 85 -4.85 8.66 -3.45
CA LEU A 85 -3.56 8.74 -4.11
C LEU A 85 -3.21 7.37 -4.68
N ILE A 86 -2.94 7.30 -5.97
CA ILE A 86 -2.53 6.07 -6.66
C ILE A 86 -1.63 6.40 -7.84
N HIS A 87 -0.72 5.50 -8.20
CA HIS A 87 0.09 5.66 -9.41
C HIS A 87 -0.76 5.55 -10.67
N SER A 88 -0.51 6.42 -11.66
CA SER A 88 -1.29 6.50 -12.91
C SER A 88 -1.42 5.15 -13.64
N SER A 89 -0.39 4.29 -13.58
CA SER A 89 -0.40 2.96 -14.22
C SER A 89 -1.41 1.98 -13.61
N ASP A 90 -1.80 2.18 -12.35
CA ASP A 90 -2.79 1.33 -11.67
C ASP A 90 -4.17 2.01 -11.52
N ARG A 91 -4.28 3.31 -11.82
CA ARG A 91 -5.52 4.07 -11.65
C ARG A 91 -6.73 3.38 -12.29
N ALA A 92 -6.56 2.86 -13.52
CA ALA A 92 -7.66 2.18 -14.21
C ALA A 92 -8.20 0.94 -13.49
N LEU A 93 -7.44 0.36 -12.55
CA LEU A 93 -7.87 -0.78 -11.74
C LEU A 93 -8.92 -0.40 -10.70
N LEU A 94 -9.00 0.88 -10.28
CA LEU A 94 -10.02 1.35 -9.35
C LEU A 94 -11.45 1.11 -9.87
N ALA A 95 -11.64 1.25 -11.18
CA ALA A 95 -12.93 0.99 -11.82
C ALA A 95 -13.01 -0.40 -12.48
N ASN A 96 -11.87 -1.05 -12.74
CA ASN A 96 -11.80 -2.32 -13.48
C ASN A 96 -10.82 -3.31 -12.81
N PRO A 97 -11.05 -3.70 -11.55
CA PRO A 97 -10.11 -4.54 -10.79
C PRO A 97 -9.94 -5.95 -11.39
N GLU A 98 -10.93 -6.43 -12.16
CA GLU A 98 -10.87 -7.73 -12.83
C GLU A 98 -9.67 -7.87 -13.79
N ARG A 99 -9.12 -6.76 -14.29
CA ARG A 99 -7.95 -6.77 -15.18
C ARG A 99 -6.68 -7.28 -14.52
N ALA A 100 -6.60 -7.17 -13.18
CA ALA A 100 -5.46 -7.64 -12.39
C ALA A 100 -5.72 -8.97 -11.67
N LEU A 101 -6.93 -9.56 -11.84
CA LEU A 101 -7.30 -10.81 -11.18
C LEU A 101 -7.06 -12.02 -12.09
N SER A 102 -6.69 -13.15 -11.49
CA SER A 102 -6.76 -14.43 -12.19
C SER A 102 -8.23 -14.80 -12.48
N ARG A 103 -8.46 -15.68 -13.44
CA ARG A 103 -9.83 -16.16 -13.76
C ARG A 103 -10.55 -16.75 -12.54
N SER A 104 -9.83 -17.47 -11.69
CA SER A 104 -10.41 -18.05 -10.47
C SER A 104 -10.75 -17.00 -9.43
N THR A 105 -9.94 -15.95 -9.28
CA THR A 105 -10.18 -14.87 -8.32
C THR A 105 -11.26 -13.91 -8.82
N ALA A 106 -11.32 -13.64 -10.12
CA ALA A 106 -12.37 -12.81 -10.72
C ALA A 106 -13.78 -13.39 -10.49
N SER A 107 -13.91 -14.71 -10.40
CA SER A 107 -15.21 -15.36 -10.08
C SER A 107 -15.67 -15.12 -8.64
N LEU A 108 -14.84 -14.59 -7.76
CA LEU A 108 -15.21 -14.24 -6.39
C LEU A 108 -15.91 -12.87 -6.30
N ILE A 109 -15.80 -12.03 -7.36
CA ILE A 109 -16.55 -10.79 -7.43
C ILE A 109 -18.02 -11.11 -7.66
N PRO A 110 -18.95 -10.69 -6.78
CA PRO A 110 -20.38 -10.92 -6.98
C PRO A 110 -20.87 -10.35 -8.31
N ALA A 111 -21.71 -11.10 -9.01
CA ALA A 111 -22.32 -10.63 -10.25
C ALA A 111 -23.10 -9.32 -10.02
N GLY A 112 -22.83 -8.31 -10.83
CA GLY A 112 -23.47 -7.00 -10.72
C GLY A 112 -22.79 -6.02 -9.76
N MET A 113 -21.71 -6.42 -9.08
CA MET A 113 -20.88 -5.47 -8.33
C MET A 113 -20.14 -4.58 -9.31
N THR A 114 -20.22 -3.26 -9.08
CA THR A 114 -19.53 -2.24 -9.86
C THR A 114 -18.53 -1.51 -8.99
N PHE A 115 -17.44 -1.11 -9.61
CA PHE A 115 -16.39 -0.31 -8.98
C PHE A 115 -16.30 1.04 -9.67
N SER A 116 -15.91 2.06 -8.95
CA SER A 116 -15.73 3.41 -9.47
C SER A 116 -14.51 4.08 -8.84
N GLU A 117 -13.95 5.05 -9.55
CA GLU A 117 -12.92 5.91 -8.97
C GLU A 117 -13.56 6.86 -7.94
N PRO A 118 -12.86 7.22 -6.85
CA PRO A 118 -13.23 8.36 -6.02
C PRO A 118 -13.32 9.65 -6.82
N GLU A 119 -14.07 10.63 -6.31
CA GLU A 119 -14.29 11.94 -6.96
C GLU A 119 -12.96 12.70 -7.17
N GLU A 120 -12.05 12.61 -6.20
CA GLU A 120 -10.74 13.24 -6.25
C GLU A 120 -9.61 12.21 -6.24
N ILE A 121 -8.77 12.23 -7.30
CA ILE A 121 -7.60 11.38 -7.46
C ILE A 121 -6.35 12.24 -7.61
N ILE A 122 -5.35 11.97 -6.77
CA ILE A 122 -4.00 12.50 -6.91
C ILE A 122 -3.13 11.42 -7.54
N GLU A 123 -2.69 11.63 -8.76
CA GLU A 123 -1.81 10.68 -9.44
C GLU A 123 -0.38 10.80 -8.91
N LEU A 124 0.18 9.66 -8.50
CA LEU A 124 1.54 9.55 -8.00
C LEU A 124 2.53 9.34 -9.15
N SER A 125 3.75 9.82 -8.94
CA SER A 125 4.89 9.59 -9.82
C SER A 125 6.16 9.35 -9.00
N ASP A 126 7.18 8.78 -9.62
CA ASP A 126 8.46 8.51 -8.95
C ASP A 126 9.12 9.80 -8.45
N GLY A 127 9.50 9.82 -7.18
CA GLY A 127 10.14 10.95 -6.52
C GLY A 127 9.19 12.08 -6.08
N LEU A 128 7.86 11.95 -6.29
CA LEU A 128 6.90 12.93 -5.80
C LEU A 128 6.99 13.05 -4.28
N GLN A 129 6.95 14.27 -3.77
CA GLN A 129 6.97 14.57 -2.34
C GLN A 129 5.69 15.32 -1.97
N LEU A 130 5.00 14.86 -0.94
CA LEU A 130 3.80 15.50 -0.42
C LEU A 130 3.83 15.55 1.11
N GLU A 131 3.23 16.56 1.68
CA GLU A 131 2.87 16.60 3.09
C GLU A 131 1.40 16.20 3.23
N ILE A 132 1.11 15.13 3.98
CA ILE A 132 -0.24 14.61 4.21
C ILE A 132 -0.38 14.24 5.69
N ALA A 133 -1.45 14.66 6.34
CA ALA A 133 -1.69 14.45 7.78
C ALA A 133 -0.55 14.96 8.68
N GLY A 134 0.19 16.00 8.23
CA GLY A 134 1.38 16.51 8.90
C GLY A 134 2.61 15.61 8.77
N LEU A 135 2.59 14.64 7.86
CA LEU A 135 3.68 13.73 7.56
C LEU A 135 4.30 14.06 6.20
N ASN A 136 5.63 14.07 6.11
CA ASN A 136 6.34 14.18 4.84
C ASN A 136 6.49 12.80 4.20
N LEU A 137 5.97 12.63 3.01
CA LEU A 137 6.05 11.40 2.22
C LEU A 137 6.86 11.61 0.95
N ILE A 138 7.70 10.62 0.62
CA ILE A 138 8.38 10.52 -0.68
C ILE A 138 7.90 9.24 -1.33
N PHE A 139 7.31 9.36 -2.51
CA PHE A 139 6.78 8.22 -3.25
C PHE A 139 7.81 7.69 -4.25
N HIS A 140 7.97 6.38 -4.30
CA HIS A 140 8.87 5.70 -5.21
C HIS A 140 8.10 4.68 -6.05
N HIS A 141 8.08 4.87 -7.36
CA HIS A 141 7.52 3.89 -8.29
C HIS A 141 8.38 2.63 -8.30
N ALA A 142 7.77 1.50 -7.97
CA ALA A 142 8.42 0.20 -7.79
C ALA A 142 7.59 -0.91 -8.46
N PRO A 143 7.48 -0.91 -9.80
CA PRO A 143 6.66 -1.87 -10.55
C PRO A 143 7.20 -3.29 -10.42
N GLY A 144 6.30 -4.26 -10.65
CA GLY A 144 6.65 -5.68 -10.66
C GLY A 144 5.54 -6.56 -10.11
N HIS A 145 4.98 -6.23 -8.95
CA HIS A 145 3.75 -6.86 -8.47
C HIS A 145 2.55 -6.39 -9.29
N THR A 146 2.45 -5.09 -9.49
CA THR A 146 1.62 -4.43 -10.51
C THR A 146 2.43 -3.37 -11.25
N PRO A 147 1.95 -2.86 -12.41
CA PRO A 147 2.62 -1.77 -13.12
C PRO A 147 2.72 -0.47 -12.32
N GLY A 148 1.77 -0.21 -11.43
CA GLY A 148 1.70 1.01 -10.61
C GLY A 148 2.13 0.83 -9.16
N SER A 149 2.70 -0.31 -8.78
CA SER A 149 3.19 -0.52 -7.40
C SER A 149 4.08 0.63 -6.94
N THR A 150 3.75 1.19 -5.78
CA THR A 150 4.39 2.41 -5.23
C THR A 150 4.72 2.20 -3.77
N LEU A 151 5.95 2.54 -3.41
CA LEU A 151 6.42 2.63 -2.03
C LEU A 151 6.23 4.06 -1.53
N ALA A 152 6.02 4.25 -0.23
CA ALA A 152 6.12 5.56 0.38
C ALA A 152 7.08 5.55 1.57
N LEU A 153 8.11 6.39 1.50
CA LEU A 153 9.00 6.68 2.62
C LEU A 153 8.37 7.79 3.47
N VAL A 154 8.09 7.51 4.74
CA VAL A 154 7.42 8.43 5.65
C VAL A 154 8.40 8.90 6.71
N GLU A 155 8.66 10.22 6.79
CA GLU A 155 9.53 10.89 7.78
C GLU A 155 10.92 10.27 7.91
N SER A 156 11.43 9.57 6.87
CA SER A 156 12.67 8.78 6.93
C SER A 156 12.69 7.76 8.10
N GLN A 157 11.53 7.32 8.56
CA GLN A 157 11.35 6.37 9.66
C GLN A 157 10.66 5.09 9.21
N LEU A 158 9.65 5.19 8.34
CA LEU A 158 8.81 4.09 7.91
C LEU A 158 8.85 3.94 6.38
N LEU A 159 8.73 2.71 5.92
CA LEU A 159 8.51 2.36 4.53
C LEU A 159 7.16 1.64 4.41
N LEU A 160 6.18 2.27 3.77
CA LEU A 160 4.98 1.61 3.29
C LEU A 160 5.35 0.85 2.03
N SER A 161 5.44 -0.47 2.11
CA SER A 161 5.97 -1.28 1.02
C SER A 161 4.91 -1.93 0.14
N GLY A 162 3.63 -1.87 0.54
CA GLY A 162 2.59 -2.62 -0.15
C GLY A 162 3.02 -4.07 -0.37
N ASP A 163 2.85 -4.54 -1.58
CA ASP A 163 3.19 -5.90 -1.98
C ASP A 163 4.53 -5.99 -2.75
N VAL A 164 5.40 -4.99 -2.60
CA VAL A 164 6.77 -5.08 -3.13
C VAL A 164 7.68 -5.87 -2.19
N LEU A 165 7.58 -5.63 -0.87
CA LEU A 165 8.45 -6.27 0.13
C LEU A 165 7.64 -6.71 1.37
N PHE A 166 7.80 -7.98 1.75
CA PHE A 166 7.27 -8.58 2.97
C PHE A 166 8.39 -9.05 3.89
N ALA A 167 8.03 -9.40 5.11
CA ALA A 167 8.96 -10.05 6.04
C ALA A 167 9.37 -11.44 5.51
N GLY A 168 10.58 -11.53 4.97
CA GLY A 168 11.17 -12.75 4.40
C GLY A 168 10.65 -13.13 3.01
N SER A 169 9.89 -12.25 2.34
CA SER A 169 9.29 -12.53 1.02
C SER A 169 9.12 -11.25 0.19
N ILE A 170 8.56 -11.42 -1.01
CA ILE A 170 8.11 -10.34 -1.90
C ILE A 170 6.71 -10.67 -2.44
N GLY A 171 6.03 -9.69 -3.00
CA GLY A 171 4.77 -9.89 -3.72
C GLY A 171 4.97 -10.78 -4.94
N ARG A 172 3.96 -11.59 -5.25
CA ARG A 172 3.97 -12.44 -6.44
C ARG A 172 3.93 -11.60 -7.71
N THR A 173 4.52 -12.13 -8.75
CA THR A 173 4.66 -11.45 -10.05
C THR A 173 4.02 -12.23 -11.21
N ASP A 174 3.31 -13.31 -10.90
CA ASP A 174 2.67 -14.23 -11.84
C ASP A 174 1.17 -13.97 -12.04
N LEU A 175 0.62 -12.93 -11.39
CA LEU A 175 -0.72 -12.43 -11.68
C LEU A 175 -0.75 -11.62 -12.97
N PRO A 176 -1.94 -11.42 -13.59
CA PRO A 176 -2.07 -10.51 -14.70
C PRO A 176 -1.46 -9.14 -14.37
N LEU A 177 -0.71 -8.58 -15.33
CA LEU A 177 0.04 -7.33 -15.20
C LEU A 177 1.32 -7.41 -14.32
N GLY A 178 1.62 -8.54 -13.68
CA GLY A 178 2.86 -8.75 -12.94
C GLY A 178 4.08 -8.92 -13.85
N SER A 179 5.28 -8.55 -13.34
CA SER A 179 6.54 -8.64 -14.08
C SER A 179 7.69 -8.95 -13.12
N LEU A 180 8.28 -10.13 -13.25
CA LEU A 180 9.41 -10.53 -12.41
C LEU A 180 10.65 -9.68 -12.65
N SER A 181 10.92 -9.31 -13.91
CA SER A 181 12.07 -8.46 -14.27
C SER A 181 11.92 -7.03 -13.72
N ASP A 182 10.70 -6.49 -13.70
CA ASP A 182 10.45 -5.19 -13.08
C ASP A 182 10.56 -5.26 -11.56
N MET A 183 10.08 -6.35 -10.94
CA MET A 183 10.24 -6.58 -9.52
C MET A 183 11.72 -6.63 -9.14
N GLU A 184 12.54 -7.38 -9.87
CA GLU A 184 13.98 -7.44 -9.60
C GLU A 184 14.62 -6.06 -9.68
N ARG A 185 14.31 -5.28 -10.73
CA ARG A 185 14.81 -3.91 -10.87
C ARG A 185 14.34 -3.02 -9.71
N SER A 186 13.07 -3.09 -9.32
CA SER A 186 12.51 -2.31 -8.21
C SER A 186 13.19 -2.64 -6.88
N LEU A 187 13.42 -3.92 -6.59
CA LEU A 187 14.14 -4.35 -5.39
C LEU A 187 15.57 -3.79 -5.38
N ARG A 188 16.28 -3.88 -6.50
CA ARG A 188 17.67 -3.41 -6.61
C ARG A 188 17.78 -1.90 -6.50
N GLU A 189 16.91 -1.14 -7.14
CA GLU A 189 17.02 0.30 -7.28
C GLU A 189 16.29 1.07 -6.16
N LYS A 190 15.23 0.51 -5.60
CA LYS A 190 14.37 1.21 -4.64
C LYS A 190 14.42 0.66 -3.21
N ILE A 191 14.70 -0.64 -3.03
CA ILE A 191 14.73 -1.27 -1.69
C ILE A 191 16.15 -1.41 -1.17
N ILE A 192 17.06 -2.02 -1.94
CA ILE A 192 18.42 -2.32 -1.49
C ILE A 192 19.20 -1.06 -1.04
N PRO A 193 19.05 0.12 -1.67
CA PRO A 193 19.77 1.32 -1.21
C PRO A 193 19.22 1.94 0.08
N LEU A 194 18.06 1.51 0.58
CA LEU A 194 17.41 2.13 1.74
C LEU A 194 18.18 1.84 3.04
N PRO A 195 18.16 2.76 4.02
CA PRO A 195 18.80 2.58 5.33
C PRO A 195 18.20 1.42 6.14
N ASP A 196 19.05 0.69 6.85
CA ASP A 196 18.68 -0.52 7.63
C ASP A 196 17.65 -0.26 8.73
N HIS A 197 17.64 0.95 9.30
CA HIS A 197 16.76 1.30 10.42
C HIS A 197 15.29 1.51 10.01
N LEU A 198 15.00 1.67 8.73
CA LEU A 198 13.62 1.88 8.28
C LEU A 198 12.74 0.70 8.64
N ARG A 199 11.64 0.97 9.31
CA ARG A 199 10.60 -0.02 9.58
C ARG A 199 9.75 -0.23 8.34
N VAL A 200 9.58 -1.47 7.95
CA VAL A 200 8.75 -1.88 6.83
C VAL A 200 7.33 -2.19 7.31
N LEU A 201 6.36 -1.50 6.73
CA LEU A 201 4.92 -1.71 6.91
C LEU A 201 4.36 -2.31 5.61
N PRO A 202 4.24 -3.64 5.52
CA PRO A 202 3.85 -4.32 4.29
C PRO A 202 2.34 -4.38 4.10
N GLY A 203 1.90 -4.69 2.87
CA GLY A 203 0.49 -4.96 2.56
C GLY A 203 -0.05 -6.21 3.25
N HIS A 204 0.81 -7.20 3.50
CA HIS A 204 0.43 -8.44 4.20
C HIS A 204 1.46 -8.87 5.22
N GLY A 205 0.98 -9.56 6.27
CA GLY A 205 1.83 -10.16 7.28
C GLY A 205 2.40 -9.17 8.29
N LYS A 206 3.50 -9.55 8.93
CA LYS A 206 4.12 -8.77 10.01
C LYS A 206 5.04 -7.67 9.50
N THR A 207 5.24 -6.65 10.32
CA THR A 207 6.26 -5.61 10.09
C THR A 207 7.68 -6.19 10.15
N SER A 208 8.63 -5.51 9.49
CA SER A 208 10.05 -5.86 9.49
C SER A 208 10.90 -4.58 9.53
N THR A 209 12.18 -4.70 9.20
CA THR A 209 13.08 -3.57 8.93
C THR A 209 13.89 -3.86 7.66
N ILE A 210 14.35 -2.82 6.98
CA ILE A 210 15.20 -2.99 5.79
C ILE A 210 16.46 -3.79 6.11
N GLY A 211 17.08 -3.58 7.27
CA GLY A 211 18.25 -4.35 7.70
C GLY A 211 17.94 -5.83 7.86
N ALA A 212 16.84 -6.20 8.53
CA ALA A 212 16.44 -7.59 8.70
C ALA A 212 16.14 -8.27 7.34
N GLU A 213 15.50 -7.54 6.42
CA GLU A 213 15.21 -8.08 5.09
C GLU A 213 16.48 -8.20 4.25
N ARG A 214 17.42 -7.27 4.34
CA ARG A 214 18.71 -7.37 3.65
C ARG A 214 19.50 -8.60 4.10
N GLU A 215 19.47 -8.95 5.39
CA GLU A 215 20.17 -10.10 5.94
C GLU A 215 19.43 -11.43 5.68
N GLY A 216 18.10 -11.43 5.82
CA GLY A 216 17.30 -12.66 5.91
C GLY A 216 16.46 -12.99 4.69
N ASN A 217 16.10 -12.00 3.84
CA ASN A 217 15.19 -12.22 2.74
C ASN A 217 15.89 -12.85 1.53
N PRO A 218 15.51 -14.08 1.12
CA PRO A 218 16.16 -14.77 0.01
C PRO A 218 15.94 -14.08 -1.33
N TYR A 219 14.81 -13.39 -1.50
CA TYR A 219 14.48 -12.68 -2.74
C TYR A 219 15.32 -11.40 -2.91
N LEU A 220 15.54 -10.63 -1.83
CA LEU A 220 16.46 -9.50 -1.88
C LEU A 220 17.88 -9.94 -2.20
N ARG A 221 18.31 -11.06 -1.62
CA ARG A 221 19.63 -11.64 -1.92
C ARG A 221 19.73 -12.06 -3.38
N ALA A 222 18.71 -12.75 -3.91
CA ALA A 222 18.66 -13.13 -5.31
C ALA A 222 18.65 -11.91 -6.25
N ALA A 223 17.90 -10.86 -5.90
CA ALA A 223 17.87 -9.62 -6.67
C ALA A 223 19.23 -8.90 -6.69
N MET A 224 19.97 -8.89 -5.57
CA MET A 224 21.34 -8.34 -5.51
C MET A 224 22.29 -9.04 -6.46
N GLU A 225 22.08 -10.33 -6.69
CA GLU A 225 22.90 -11.19 -7.56
C GLU A 225 22.38 -11.25 -9.02
N GLY A 226 21.26 -10.56 -9.32
CA GLY A 226 20.63 -10.60 -10.64
C GLY A 226 20.07 -11.98 -11.00
N ARG A 227 19.55 -12.71 -10.00
CA ARG A 227 19.09 -14.10 -10.12
C ARG A 227 17.68 -14.32 -9.58
N LEU A 228 16.85 -13.29 -9.61
CA LEU A 228 15.49 -13.41 -9.12
C LEU A 228 14.58 -14.22 -10.08
N GLY A 229 14.92 -14.24 -11.36
CA GLY A 229 14.21 -14.94 -12.45
C GLY A 229 14.95 -16.11 -13.03
#